data_b3217ea15dbe8327168a44155f29d5c2
#
_entry.id   b3217ea15dbe8327168a44155f29d5c2
#
_cell.length_a   1.000
_cell.length_b   1.000
_cell.length_c   1.000
_cell.angle_alpha   90.00
_cell.angle_beta   90.00
_cell.angle_gamma   90.00
#
_symmetry.space_group_name_H-M   'P 1'
#
loop_
_entity.id
_entity.type
_entity.pdbx_description
1 polymer ?
#
loop_
_entity_poly.entity_id
_entity_poly.type
_entity_poly.pdbx_seq_one_letter_code
_entity_poly.pdbx_strand_id
1 'polypeptide(L)'
;MLISFRICNFKSIVETTIELRYGEGKAPNGYKDMEHYPFLEYQVANGRELRLSPVLAIYGQNAGGKSTLVEAMNTLRRCLFENKLHYHPNKLHPDLKETTFEICFASEGVVYTYMLCYNLNGVKREFLRTHDMDVFEINHEQTLYNFEQLATELYTTERLMAVLKTECCNSKGEQIVSYLGKIATNYPGLNAKLSNAYQFLIYGISNSLENDFSAPFAINYLAQGEQDSSHEKAFQEIAKYLRRLDIDIESMELKTSKVQTFLASGEEDPRGPELMYRINSYHKDKNGGLVALDFHEESRGTQVLFGLLGVVLRKLRTGGVLVIDEIDRSLHSLLLVALVSLFTSKEYNEKGAQLILTAHNTELLESTNLRTSQVAIVTKTSQQGTLVRRLCDFDGVRNVQNFRKTYLEGAFSGIPFPII
;
A
#
# COMPACT_ATOMS: atom_id res chain seq x y z
N MET A 1 1.56 10.95 -1.17
CA MET A 1 2.79 10.15 -0.93
C MET A 1 2.91 9.83 0.55
N LEU A 2 3.26 8.61 0.91
CA LEU A 2 3.55 8.18 2.27
C LEU A 2 4.94 8.67 2.70
N ILE A 3 5.03 9.20 3.91
CA ILE A 3 6.29 9.66 4.51
C ILE A 3 6.74 8.65 5.55
N SER A 4 5.87 8.31 6.52
CA SER A 4 6.16 7.30 7.54
C SER A 4 4.88 6.67 8.09
N PHE A 5 5.02 5.46 8.64
CA PHE A 5 3.93 4.78 9.34
C PHE A 5 4.46 4.11 10.61
N ARG A 6 4.09 4.64 11.76
CA ARG A 6 4.42 4.12 13.08
C ARG A 6 3.30 3.22 13.58
N ILE A 7 3.68 2.10 14.14
CA ILE A 7 2.79 1.04 14.61
C ILE A 7 3.20 0.68 16.04
N CYS A 8 2.27 0.72 16.98
CA CYS A 8 2.49 0.28 18.35
C CYS A 8 1.46 -0.76 18.75
N ASN A 9 1.91 -1.79 19.47
CA ASN A 9 1.06 -2.85 20.04
C ASN A 9 0.10 -3.49 19.05
N PHE A 10 0.65 -4.03 17.96
CA PHE A 10 -0.14 -4.74 16.95
C PHE A 10 0.46 -6.11 16.64
N LYS A 11 -0.25 -7.20 16.93
CA LYS A 11 0.17 -8.61 16.71
C LYS A 11 1.58 -8.89 17.22
N SER A 12 2.59 -9.03 16.35
CA SER A 12 3.98 -9.26 16.73
C SER A 12 4.78 -7.98 16.98
N ILE A 13 4.20 -6.81 16.74
CA ILE A 13 4.85 -5.52 16.85
C ILE A 13 4.63 -4.96 18.25
N VAL A 14 5.71 -4.60 18.94
CA VAL A 14 5.69 -3.76 20.14
C VAL A 14 5.64 -2.30 19.71
N GLU A 15 6.67 -1.86 18.99
CA GLU A 15 6.73 -0.56 18.34
C GLU A 15 7.71 -0.61 17.17
N THR A 16 7.29 -0.07 16.02
CA THR A 16 8.17 0.06 14.86
C THR A 16 7.66 1.15 13.92
N THR A 17 8.53 1.64 13.05
CA THR A 17 8.19 2.65 12.05
C THR A 17 8.67 2.22 10.67
N ILE A 18 7.79 2.26 9.69
CA ILE A 18 8.13 2.19 8.27
C ILE A 18 8.43 3.62 7.82
N GLU A 19 9.62 3.88 7.28
CA GLU A 19 10.09 5.21 6.91
C GLU A 19 10.42 5.27 5.42
N LEU A 20 9.78 6.17 4.69
CA LEU A 20 10.00 6.41 3.27
C LEU A 20 10.71 7.74 2.98
N ARG A 21 11.05 8.54 3.99
CA ARG A 21 11.93 9.68 3.74
C ARG A 21 13.24 9.19 3.15
N TYR A 22 13.70 9.90 2.11
CA TYR A 22 14.98 9.58 1.51
C TYR A 22 16.09 9.71 2.56
N GLY A 23 16.81 8.63 2.74
CA GLY A 23 18.03 8.59 3.52
C GLY A 23 19.21 8.54 2.54
N GLU A 24 20.32 9.19 2.89
CA GLU A 24 21.56 9.10 2.11
C GLU A 24 22.03 7.64 2.09
N GLY A 25 21.70 6.93 1.02
CA GLY A 25 22.03 5.54 0.82
C GLY A 25 23.08 5.37 -0.28
N LYS A 26 23.89 4.32 -0.15
CA LYS A 26 24.84 3.93 -1.22
C LYS A 26 24.05 3.46 -2.44
N ALA A 27 24.38 3.97 -3.61
CA ALA A 27 23.90 3.44 -4.85
C ALA A 27 24.62 2.12 -5.19
N PRO A 28 23.92 1.13 -5.75
CA PRO A 28 24.57 -0.08 -6.25
C PRO A 28 25.49 0.24 -7.45
N ASN A 29 26.45 -0.65 -7.71
CA ASN A 29 27.31 -0.51 -8.88
C ASN A 29 26.47 -0.54 -10.17
N GLY A 30 26.72 0.39 -11.07
CA GLY A 30 25.96 0.51 -12.32
C GLY A 30 24.62 1.22 -12.20
N TYR A 31 24.30 1.79 -11.05
CA TYR A 31 23.11 2.62 -10.88
C TYR A 31 23.18 3.86 -11.79
N LYS A 32 22.10 4.09 -12.54
CA LYS A 32 22.02 5.18 -13.50
C LYS A 32 21.08 6.27 -12.99
N ASP A 33 21.62 7.27 -12.31
CA ASP A 33 20.84 8.40 -11.74
C ASP A 33 20.03 9.17 -12.80
N MET A 34 20.43 9.13 -14.06
CA MET A 34 19.70 9.78 -15.17
C MET A 34 18.40 9.05 -15.51
N GLU A 35 18.36 7.72 -15.32
CA GLU A 35 17.24 6.86 -15.69
C GLU A 35 16.36 6.50 -14.49
N HIS A 36 16.92 6.48 -13.28
CA HIS A 36 16.24 6.08 -12.06
C HIS A 36 16.04 7.24 -11.08
N TYR A 37 14.91 7.21 -10.39
CA TYR A 37 14.68 8.07 -9.24
C TYR A 37 15.47 7.58 -8.02
N PRO A 38 16.46 8.33 -7.52
CA PRO A 38 17.01 8.07 -6.19
C PRO A 38 15.98 8.39 -5.11
N PHE A 39 15.15 9.40 -5.34
CA PHE A 39 14.02 9.83 -4.53
C PHE A 39 12.98 10.54 -5.41
N LEU A 40 11.75 10.58 -4.94
CA LEU A 40 10.69 11.40 -5.49
C LEU A 40 10.70 12.75 -4.77
N GLU A 41 10.57 13.83 -5.52
CA GLU A 41 10.44 15.19 -4.98
C GLU A 41 8.98 15.56 -4.84
N TYR A 42 8.59 16.06 -3.66
CA TYR A 42 7.25 16.52 -3.40
C TYR A 42 7.27 17.95 -2.87
N GLN A 43 6.63 18.85 -3.59
CA GLN A 43 6.56 20.25 -3.21
C GLN A 43 5.41 20.47 -2.22
N VAL A 44 5.73 21.04 -1.06
CA VAL A 44 4.75 21.46 -0.06
C VAL A 44 4.38 22.93 -0.30
N ALA A 45 3.11 23.28 -0.06
CA ALA A 45 2.58 24.62 -0.32
C ALA A 45 3.36 25.76 0.36
N ASN A 46 4.08 25.49 1.44
CA ASN A 46 4.95 26.47 2.12
C ASN A 46 6.35 26.63 1.49
N GLY A 47 6.57 26.05 0.31
CA GLY A 47 7.85 26.08 -0.41
C GLY A 47 8.89 25.06 0.06
N ARG A 48 8.54 24.20 1.03
CA ARG A 48 9.41 23.10 1.49
C ARG A 48 9.36 21.94 0.51
N GLU A 49 10.51 21.36 0.19
CA GLU A 49 10.65 20.15 -0.59
C GLU A 49 10.84 18.93 0.31
N LEU A 50 10.08 17.86 0.03
CA LEU A 50 10.28 16.55 0.64
C LEU A 50 10.89 15.60 -0.38
N ARG A 51 11.84 14.79 0.07
CA ARG A 51 12.45 13.72 -0.70
C ARG A 51 12.04 12.38 -0.13
N LEU A 52 11.35 11.58 -0.96
CA LEU A 52 10.71 10.33 -0.54
C LEU A 52 11.18 9.17 -1.42
N SER A 53 11.34 8.00 -0.85
CA SER A 53 11.70 6.79 -1.59
C SER A 53 10.55 6.34 -2.49
N PRO A 54 10.80 6.04 -3.79
CA PRO A 54 9.80 5.45 -4.67
C PRO A 54 9.49 3.99 -4.33
N VAL A 55 10.44 3.28 -3.74
CA VAL A 55 10.31 1.86 -3.38
C VAL A 55 10.84 1.61 -1.98
N LEU A 56 10.19 0.72 -1.24
CA LEU A 56 10.73 0.11 -0.02
C LEU A 56 10.54 -1.41 -0.11
N ALA A 57 11.64 -2.13 -0.34
CA ALA A 57 11.68 -3.58 -0.36
C ALA A 57 12.02 -4.10 1.05
N ILE A 58 11.13 -4.91 1.63
CA ILE A 58 11.21 -5.39 3.01
C ILE A 58 11.61 -6.86 3.01
N TYR A 59 12.75 -7.15 3.61
CA TYR A 59 13.33 -8.48 3.78
C TYR A 59 13.30 -8.92 5.24
N GLY A 60 13.49 -10.20 5.47
CA GLY A 60 13.60 -10.78 6.81
C GLY A 60 13.18 -12.23 6.83
N GLN A 61 13.48 -12.91 7.93
CA GLN A 61 13.13 -14.32 8.12
C GLN A 61 11.62 -14.59 8.08
N ASN A 62 11.24 -15.85 7.82
CA ASN A 62 9.86 -16.30 7.99
C ASN A 62 9.41 -16.06 9.43
N ALA A 63 8.15 -15.66 9.61
CA ALA A 63 7.59 -15.27 10.90
C ALA A 63 8.26 -14.05 11.58
N GLY A 64 9.13 -13.31 10.88
CA GLY A 64 9.75 -12.07 11.37
C GLY A 64 8.76 -10.91 11.54
N GLY A 65 7.60 -10.97 10.89
CA GLY A 65 6.56 -9.95 10.98
C GLY A 65 6.38 -9.10 9.72
N LYS A 66 6.95 -9.50 8.56
CA LYS A 66 6.76 -8.79 7.28
C LYS A 66 5.29 -8.60 6.92
N SER A 67 4.52 -9.68 6.87
CA SER A 67 3.07 -9.62 6.61
C SER A 67 2.30 -8.86 7.68
N THR A 68 2.79 -8.84 8.93
CA THR A 68 2.17 -8.06 10.01
C THR A 68 2.27 -6.54 9.75
N LEU A 69 3.37 -6.07 9.15
CA LEU A 69 3.51 -4.66 8.75
C LEU A 69 2.50 -4.27 7.68
N VAL A 70 2.35 -5.12 6.67
CA VAL A 70 1.38 -4.93 5.58
C VAL A 70 -0.05 -4.96 6.12
N GLU A 71 -0.34 -5.91 7.01
CA GLU A 71 -1.64 -6.04 7.65
C GLU A 71 -1.98 -4.86 8.57
N ALA A 72 -0.99 -4.26 9.23
CA ALA A 72 -1.20 -3.06 10.04
C ALA A 72 -1.73 -1.88 9.20
N MET A 73 -1.16 -1.65 8.01
CA MET A 73 -1.65 -0.64 7.07
C MET A 73 -3.09 -0.92 6.62
N ASN A 74 -3.38 -2.18 6.30
CA ASN A 74 -4.73 -2.59 5.92
C ASN A 74 -5.72 -2.45 7.09
N THR A 75 -5.28 -2.78 8.31
CA THR A 75 -6.12 -2.65 9.51
C THR A 75 -6.50 -1.20 9.78
N LEU A 76 -5.56 -0.26 9.68
CA LEU A 76 -5.85 1.17 9.77
C LEU A 76 -6.91 1.60 8.74
N ARG A 77 -6.69 1.23 7.46
CA ARG A 77 -7.65 1.53 6.38
C ARG A 77 -9.03 0.95 6.67
N ARG A 78 -9.11 -0.31 7.15
CA ARG A 78 -10.37 -0.96 7.49
C ARG A 78 -11.06 -0.28 8.67
N CYS A 79 -10.33 0.15 9.70
CA CYS A 79 -10.91 0.90 10.81
C CYS A 79 -11.65 2.17 10.33
N LEU A 80 -11.09 2.84 9.32
CA LEU A 80 -11.68 4.05 8.74
C LEU A 80 -12.86 3.74 7.80
N PHE A 81 -12.69 2.75 6.92
CA PHE A 81 -13.66 2.44 5.87
C PHE A 81 -14.90 1.70 6.40
N GLU A 82 -14.66 0.68 7.24
CA GLU A 82 -15.75 -0.14 7.80
C GLU A 82 -16.44 0.52 9.01
N ASN A 83 -15.92 1.65 9.48
CA ASN A 83 -16.35 2.30 10.72
C ASN A 83 -16.40 1.30 11.90
N LYS A 84 -15.31 0.54 12.06
CA LYS A 84 -15.19 -0.50 13.09
C LYS A 84 -13.73 -0.65 13.54
N LEU A 85 -13.48 -0.62 14.83
CA LEU A 85 -12.14 -0.85 15.38
C LEU A 85 -11.77 -2.34 15.31
N HIS A 86 -10.64 -2.63 14.69
CA HIS A 86 -10.07 -3.98 14.58
C HIS A 86 -8.91 -4.12 15.56
N TYR A 87 -9.18 -4.61 16.75
CA TYR A 87 -8.22 -4.67 17.85
C TYR A 87 -7.48 -6.01 17.88
N HIS A 88 -6.18 -5.98 17.58
CA HIS A 88 -5.28 -7.14 17.55
C HIS A 88 -3.98 -6.85 18.30
N PRO A 89 -4.01 -6.76 19.65
CA PRO A 89 -2.85 -6.39 20.45
C PRO A 89 -1.76 -7.46 20.43
N ASN A 90 -0.56 -7.08 20.83
CA ASN A 90 0.54 -8.01 21.03
C ASN A 90 0.29 -8.88 22.27
N LYS A 91 0.01 -10.15 22.06
CA LYS A 91 -0.30 -11.10 23.15
C LYS A 91 0.93 -11.47 23.99
N LEU A 92 2.15 -11.23 23.48
CA LEU A 92 3.39 -11.50 24.20
C LEU A 92 3.79 -10.34 25.13
N HIS A 93 3.17 -9.19 24.97
CA HIS A 93 3.35 -7.99 25.79
C HIS A 93 2.01 -7.52 26.38
N PRO A 94 1.44 -8.27 27.34
CA PRO A 94 0.09 -8.00 27.86
C PRO A 94 -0.03 -6.67 28.63
N ASP A 95 1.10 -6.06 28.99
CA ASP A 95 1.15 -4.74 29.63
C ASP A 95 0.74 -3.62 28.66
N LEU A 96 0.95 -3.81 27.36
CA LEU A 96 0.53 -2.89 26.33
C LEU A 96 -0.98 -3.06 26.08
N LYS A 97 -1.74 -2.04 26.41
CA LYS A 97 -3.22 -2.09 26.32
C LYS A 97 -3.76 -1.43 25.06
N GLU A 98 -3.01 -0.54 24.44
CA GLU A 98 -3.49 0.30 23.36
C GLU A 98 -2.72 0.03 22.07
N THR A 99 -3.47 -0.12 20.98
CA THR A 99 -2.91 -0.14 19.62
C THR A 99 -2.88 1.29 19.10
N THR A 100 -1.72 1.71 18.58
CA THR A 100 -1.58 3.02 17.96
C THR A 100 -1.08 2.88 16.54
N PHE A 101 -1.79 3.52 15.62
CA PHE A 101 -1.36 3.77 14.26
C PHE A 101 -1.17 5.27 14.07
N GLU A 102 0.04 5.68 13.65
CA GLU A 102 0.34 7.05 13.31
C GLU A 102 0.94 7.08 11.90
N ILE A 103 0.29 7.78 11.00
CA ILE A 103 0.68 7.86 9.60
C ILE A 103 0.95 9.30 9.19
N CYS A 104 2.15 9.53 8.63
CA CYS A 104 2.53 10.82 8.07
C CYS A 104 2.57 10.68 6.54
N PHE A 105 1.90 11.59 5.83
CA PHE A 105 1.80 11.55 4.38
C PHE A 105 1.64 12.95 3.80
N ALA A 106 1.89 13.07 2.50
CA ALA A 106 1.71 14.31 1.75
C ALA A 106 0.66 14.11 0.65
N SER A 107 -0.30 15.03 0.58
CA SER A 107 -1.37 15.06 -0.43
C SER A 107 -1.76 16.50 -0.72
N GLU A 108 -2.01 16.84 -1.98
CA GLU A 108 -2.46 18.17 -2.44
C GLU A 108 -1.61 19.33 -1.87
N GLY A 109 -0.27 19.16 -1.87
CA GLY A 109 0.66 20.18 -1.36
C GLY A 109 0.72 20.30 0.16
N VAL A 110 0.00 19.48 0.91
CA VAL A 110 -0.08 19.52 2.37
C VAL A 110 0.51 18.27 2.99
N VAL A 111 1.27 18.43 4.07
CA VAL A 111 1.74 17.30 4.89
C VAL A 111 0.76 17.07 6.03
N TYR A 112 0.30 15.85 6.15
CA TYR A 112 -0.64 15.41 7.17
C TYR A 112 0.02 14.43 8.13
N THR A 113 -0.39 14.48 9.39
CA THR A 113 -0.19 13.41 10.37
C THR A 113 -1.54 13.01 10.94
N TYR A 114 -1.90 11.77 10.75
CA TYR A 114 -3.10 11.17 11.34
C TYR A 114 -2.71 10.12 12.36
N MET A 115 -3.36 10.13 13.52
CA MET A 115 -3.15 9.14 14.58
C MET A 115 -4.47 8.60 15.09
N LEU A 116 -4.53 7.28 15.24
CA LEU A 116 -5.62 6.54 15.89
C LEU A 116 -5.04 5.64 16.97
N CYS A 117 -5.34 5.96 18.23
CA CYS A 117 -4.99 5.16 19.40
C CYS A 117 -6.26 4.59 20.03
N TYR A 118 -6.34 3.27 20.18
CA TYR A 118 -7.53 2.58 20.65
C TYR A 118 -7.22 1.27 21.36
N ASN A 119 -8.18 0.77 22.10
CA ASN A 119 -8.14 -0.55 22.72
C ASN A 119 -9.48 -1.27 22.53
N LEU A 120 -9.69 -2.36 23.28
CA LEU A 120 -10.92 -3.15 23.22
C LEU A 120 -12.18 -2.34 23.58
N ASN A 121 -12.06 -1.32 24.42
CA ASN A 121 -13.19 -0.50 24.90
C ASN A 121 -13.48 0.68 23.95
N GLY A 122 -12.56 1.04 23.07
CA GLY A 122 -12.77 2.13 22.10
C GLY A 122 -11.53 2.98 21.86
N VAL A 123 -11.77 4.10 21.17
CA VAL A 123 -10.74 5.11 20.86
C VAL A 123 -10.33 5.82 22.15
N LYS A 124 -9.03 6.01 22.33
CA LYS A 124 -8.42 6.78 23.42
C LYS A 124 -7.99 8.14 22.95
N ARG A 125 -7.37 8.18 21.79
CA ARG A 125 -6.93 9.40 21.19
C ARG A 125 -7.03 9.30 19.66
N GLU A 126 -7.48 10.37 19.02
CA GLU A 126 -7.51 10.49 17.57
C GLU A 126 -7.22 11.93 17.18
N PHE A 127 -6.33 12.15 16.21
CA PHE A 127 -6.11 13.46 15.67
C PHE A 127 -5.76 13.44 14.19
N LEU A 128 -6.05 14.54 13.53
CA LEU A 128 -5.55 14.91 12.21
C LEU A 128 -4.86 16.26 12.31
N ARG A 129 -3.61 16.32 11.91
CA ARG A 129 -2.79 17.52 11.90
C ARG A 129 -2.23 17.78 10.52
N THR A 130 -2.03 19.04 10.18
CA THR A 130 -1.17 19.45 9.08
C THR A 130 0.11 20.06 9.65
N HIS A 131 1.08 20.37 8.78
CA HIS A 131 2.31 21.05 9.22
C HIS A 131 2.06 22.45 9.83
N ASP A 132 0.88 23.06 9.59
CA ASP A 132 0.55 24.42 10.05
C ASP A 132 -0.43 24.44 11.22
N MET A 133 -1.29 23.41 11.35
CA MET A 133 -2.39 23.44 12.31
C MET A 133 -2.93 22.07 12.67
N ASP A 134 -3.55 21.97 13.82
CA ASP A 134 -4.39 20.84 14.20
C ASP A 134 -5.76 20.98 13.49
N VAL A 135 -6.13 20.01 12.63
CA VAL A 135 -7.44 19.98 11.98
C VAL A 135 -8.52 19.57 12.97
N PHE A 136 -8.26 18.51 13.73
CA PHE A 136 -9.00 18.13 14.94
C PHE A 136 -8.15 17.30 15.88
N GLU A 137 -8.48 17.31 17.15
CA GLU A 137 -7.91 16.42 18.16
C GLU A 137 -8.97 15.99 19.18
N ILE A 138 -9.00 14.70 19.48
CA ILE A 138 -9.80 14.07 20.52
C ILE A 138 -8.84 13.32 21.42
N ASN A 139 -8.92 13.59 22.73
CA ASN A 139 -8.21 12.83 23.75
C ASN A 139 -9.17 12.58 24.92
N HIS A 140 -9.67 11.35 25.03
CA HIS A 140 -10.65 10.98 26.05
C HIS A 140 -10.07 10.96 27.46
N GLU A 141 -8.78 10.68 27.62
CA GLU A 141 -8.11 10.65 28.92
C GLU A 141 -7.94 12.06 29.51
N GLN A 142 -7.70 13.05 28.65
CA GLN A 142 -7.54 14.46 29.02
C GLN A 142 -8.83 15.25 28.88
N THR A 143 -9.92 14.62 28.44
CA THR A 143 -11.21 15.29 28.16
C THR A 143 -11.01 16.45 27.15
N LEU A 144 -10.07 16.28 26.21
CA LEU A 144 -9.76 17.28 25.19
C LEU A 144 -10.53 16.98 23.91
N TYR A 145 -11.26 17.98 23.41
CA TYR A 145 -12.02 17.91 22.16
C TYR A 145 -11.81 19.22 21.39
N ASN A 146 -10.89 19.22 20.44
CA ASN A 146 -10.60 20.39 19.61
C ASN A 146 -11.15 20.18 18.19
N PHE A 147 -12.15 21.00 17.81
CA PHE A 147 -12.80 21.01 16.50
C PHE A 147 -12.87 22.43 15.90
N GLU A 148 -12.12 23.39 16.43
CA GLU A 148 -12.22 24.79 16.03
C GLU A 148 -12.00 24.96 14.52
N GLN A 149 -11.07 24.18 13.93
CA GLN A 149 -10.76 24.26 12.50
C GLN A 149 -11.79 23.57 11.60
N LEU A 150 -12.70 22.79 12.18
CA LEU A 150 -13.81 22.16 11.47
C LEU A 150 -15.11 22.95 11.60
N ALA A 151 -15.19 23.88 12.55
CA ALA A 151 -16.40 24.67 12.79
C ALA A 151 -16.68 25.61 11.61
N THR A 152 -17.94 25.63 11.18
CA THR A 152 -18.48 26.50 10.13
C THR A 152 -19.80 27.08 10.62
N GLU A 153 -20.40 28.02 9.87
CA GLU A 153 -21.74 28.55 10.20
C GLU A 153 -22.80 27.44 10.31
N LEU A 154 -22.69 26.37 9.50
CA LEU A 154 -23.61 25.23 9.49
C LEU A 154 -23.26 24.16 10.52
N TYR A 155 -21.99 24.04 10.89
CA TYR A 155 -21.45 23.00 11.75
C TYR A 155 -20.63 23.64 12.89
N THR A 156 -21.35 24.03 13.96
CA THR A 156 -20.70 24.54 15.16
C THR A 156 -19.95 23.45 15.91
N THR A 157 -19.02 23.81 16.78
CA THR A 157 -18.30 22.88 17.66
C THR A 157 -19.25 22.00 18.47
N GLU A 158 -20.37 22.57 18.97
CA GLU A 158 -21.38 21.83 19.72
C GLU A 158 -22.07 20.78 18.86
N ARG A 159 -22.38 21.08 17.58
CA ARG A 159 -22.97 20.11 16.65
C ARG A 159 -22.00 18.99 16.34
N LEU A 160 -20.71 19.29 16.13
CA LEU A 160 -19.66 18.27 15.91
C LEU A 160 -19.50 17.38 17.15
N MET A 161 -19.56 17.94 18.35
CA MET A 161 -19.59 17.19 19.60
C MET A 161 -20.82 16.29 19.73
N ALA A 162 -22.00 16.76 19.30
CA ALA A 162 -23.21 15.94 19.28
C ALA A 162 -23.09 14.76 18.31
N VAL A 163 -22.48 14.97 17.12
CA VAL A 163 -22.17 13.90 16.17
C VAL A 163 -21.25 12.87 16.81
N LEU A 164 -20.15 13.30 17.45
CA LEU A 164 -19.22 12.41 18.13
C LEU A 164 -19.95 11.53 19.16
N LYS A 165 -20.84 12.12 19.99
CA LYS A 165 -21.61 11.40 21.00
C LYS A 165 -22.65 10.46 20.40
N THR A 166 -23.31 10.86 19.32
CA THR A 166 -24.46 10.12 18.76
C THR A 166 -24.03 9.05 17.76
N GLU A 167 -23.06 9.36 16.90
CA GLU A 167 -22.69 8.51 15.77
C GLU A 167 -21.41 7.70 16.00
N CYS A 168 -20.53 8.16 16.89
CA CYS A 168 -19.23 7.54 17.14
C CYS A 168 -19.13 6.81 18.47
N CYS A 169 -20.03 7.09 19.45
CA CYS A 169 -19.96 6.51 20.77
C CYS A 169 -21.06 5.46 21.02
N ASN A 170 -20.74 4.48 21.87
CA ASN A 170 -21.72 3.51 22.37
C ASN A 170 -22.57 4.10 23.52
N SER A 171 -23.51 3.30 24.07
CA SER A 171 -24.38 3.69 25.18
C SER A 171 -23.64 4.06 26.47
N LYS A 172 -22.36 3.69 26.60
CA LYS A 172 -21.48 4.04 27.73
C LYS A 172 -20.69 5.32 27.49
N GLY A 173 -20.83 5.94 26.32
CA GLY A 173 -20.08 7.12 25.91
C GLY A 173 -18.64 6.84 25.42
N GLU A 174 -18.28 5.55 25.20
CA GLU A 174 -16.99 5.16 24.64
C GLU A 174 -17.02 5.32 23.11
N GLN A 175 -16.04 5.99 22.55
CA GLN A 175 -15.91 6.14 21.09
C GLN A 175 -15.48 4.82 20.47
N ILE A 176 -16.35 4.20 19.70
CA ILE A 176 -16.17 2.85 19.12
C ILE A 176 -15.84 2.84 17.63
N VAL A 177 -15.81 4.01 16.99
CA VAL A 177 -15.43 4.18 15.57
C VAL A 177 -14.53 5.40 15.42
N SER A 178 -13.77 5.45 14.31
CA SER A 178 -12.97 6.64 13.97
C SER A 178 -13.88 7.84 13.67
N TYR A 179 -13.53 8.97 14.24
CA TYR A 179 -14.19 10.24 13.94
C TYR A 179 -13.89 10.69 12.51
N LEU A 180 -12.61 10.57 12.07
CA LEU A 180 -12.23 10.88 10.69
C LEU A 180 -13.06 10.08 9.68
N GLY A 181 -13.16 8.77 9.86
CA GLY A 181 -13.95 7.89 8.97
C GLY A 181 -15.42 8.29 8.92
N LYS A 182 -16.01 8.56 10.09
CA LYS A 182 -17.44 8.89 10.21
C LYS A 182 -17.76 10.25 9.62
N ILE A 183 -16.97 11.28 9.95
CA ILE A 183 -17.18 12.64 9.44
C ILE A 183 -16.97 12.71 7.94
N ALA A 184 -15.91 12.12 7.42
CA ALA A 184 -15.64 12.15 5.98
C ALA A 184 -16.74 11.47 5.15
N THR A 185 -17.39 10.43 5.71
CA THR A 185 -18.45 9.70 5.04
C THR A 185 -19.79 10.40 5.12
N ASN A 186 -20.17 10.90 6.31
CA ASN A 186 -21.51 11.44 6.55
C ASN A 186 -21.62 12.95 6.26
N TYR A 187 -20.48 13.66 6.26
CA TYR A 187 -20.42 15.12 6.06
C TYR A 187 -19.37 15.49 4.99
N PRO A 188 -19.52 14.96 3.76
CA PRO A 188 -18.58 15.25 2.68
C PRO A 188 -18.57 16.77 2.41
N GLY A 189 -17.37 17.35 2.31
CA GLY A 189 -17.18 18.78 2.07
C GLY A 189 -17.18 19.67 3.33
N LEU A 190 -17.31 19.09 4.53
CA LEU A 190 -17.18 19.86 5.77
C LEU A 190 -15.85 20.60 5.86
N ASN A 191 -14.76 19.94 5.52
CA ASN A 191 -13.42 20.52 5.51
C ASN A 191 -12.55 19.82 4.46
N ALA A 192 -11.95 20.60 3.55
CA ALA A 192 -11.14 20.07 2.45
C ALA A 192 -9.92 19.26 2.94
N LYS A 193 -9.25 19.71 4.02
CA LYS A 193 -8.10 18.99 4.58
C LYS A 193 -8.49 17.63 5.14
N LEU A 194 -9.64 17.56 5.83
CA LEU A 194 -10.20 16.29 6.33
C LEU A 194 -10.55 15.35 5.18
N SER A 195 -11.23 15.86 4.16
CA SER A 195 -11.61 15.09 2.97
C SER A 195 -10.39 14.56 2.23
N ASN A 196 -9.38 15.39 1.99
CA ASN A 196 -8.13 15.00 1.31
C ASN A 196 -7.36 13.93 2.12
N ALA A 197 -7.31 14.08 3.44
CA ALA A 197 -6.68 13.08 4.31
C ALA A 197 -7.40 11.72 4.23
N TYR A 198 -8.73 11.71 4.33
CA TYR A 198 -9.53 10.51 4.21
C TYR A 198 -9.36 9.85 2.83
N GLN A 199 -9.44 10.63 1.75
CA GLN A 199 -9.25 10.15 0.39
C GLN A 199 -7.88 9.48 0.21
N PHE A 200 -6.82 10.08 0.73
CA PHE A 200 -5.49 9.47 0.68
C PHE A 200 -5.45 8.15 1.47
N LEU A 201 -5.97 8.12 2.68
CA LEU A 201 -5.93 6.94 3.54
C LEU A 201 -6.74 5.77 2.98
N ILE A 202 -7.86 6.03 2.30
CA ILE A 202 -8.74 4.98 1.76
C ILE A 202 -8.35 4.57 0.34
N TYR A 203 -8.07 5.54 -0.54
CA TYR A 203 -7.87 5.29 -1.98
C TYR A 203 -6.44 5.52 -2.44
N GLY A 204 -5.68 6.39 -1.75
CA GLY A 204 -4.27 6.63 -2.03
C GLY A 204 -3.39 5.43 -1.72
N ILE A 205 -3.73 4.65 -0.69
CA ILE A 205 -3.02 3.43 -0.31
C ILE A 205 -3.81 2.22 -0.81
N SER A 206 -3.23 1.45 -1.75
CA SER A 206 -3.78 0.17 -2.22
C SER A 206 -2.97 -0.98 -1.64
N ASN A 207 -3.66 -1.96 -1.11
CA ASN A 207 -3.05 -3.13 -0.48
C ASN A 207 -3.50 -4.40 -1.20
N SER A 208 -2.57 -5.25 -1.59
CA SER A 208 -2.81 -6.50 -2.29
C SER A 208 -2.94 -7.72 -1.37
N LEU A 209 -3.29 -7.53 -0.10
CA LEU A 209 -3.56 -8.66 0.81
C LEU A 209 -4.72 -9.54 0.35
N GLU A 210 -5.63 -8.99 -0.40
CA GLU A 210 -6.76 -9.71 -0.99
C GLU A 210 -6.36 -10.15 -2.41
N ASN A 211 -5.51 -11.13 -2.49
CA ASN A 211 -4.88 -11.80 -3.63
C ASN A 211 -5.77 -12.13 -4.85
N ASP A 212 -6.69 -11.29 -5.22
CA ASP A 212 -7.40 -11.45 -6.47
C ASP A 212 -6.70 -10.69 -7.60
N PHE A 213 -5.52 -11.20 -8.02
CA PHE A 213 -4.87 -10.79 -9.26
C PHE A 213 -5.53 -11.47 -10.46
N SER A 214 -6.86 -11.61 -10.44
CA SER A 214 -7.57 -12.14 -11.59
C SER A 214 -7.53 -11.14 -12.75
N ALA A 215 -7.51 -11.67 -13.97
CA ALA A 215 -7.49 -10.82 -15.15
C ALA A 215 -8.71 -9.88 -15.24
N PRO A 216 -9.95 -10.31 -14.93
CA PRO A 216 -11.09 -9.40 -14.86
C PRO A 216 -10.91 -8.27 -13.84
N PHE A 217 -10.40 -8.56 -12.66
CA PHE A 217 -10.10 -7.54 -11.65
C PHE A 217 -9.10 -6.52 -12.19
N ALA A 218 -7.99 -6.98 -12.78
CA ALA A 218 -6.93 -6.11 -13.31
C ALA A 218 -7.46 -5.14 -14.38
N ILE A 219 -8.26 -5.65 -15.32
CA ILE A 219 -8.86 -4.85 -16.39
C ILE A 219 -9.82 -3.81 -15.81
N ASN A 220 -10.75 -4.24 -14.95
CA ASN A 220 -11.71 -3.35 -14.32
C ASN A 220 -11.01 -2.29 -13.47
N TYR A 221 -10.00 -2.69 -12.69
CA TYR A 221 -9.28 -1.78 -11.81
C TYR A 221 -8.49 -0.73 -12.59
N LEU A 222 -7.85 -1.11 -13.70
CA LEU A 222 -7.13 -0.16 -14.55
C LEU A 222 -8.08 0.76 -15.33
N ALA A 223 -9.25 0.26 -15.74
CA ALA A 223 -10.27 1.03 -16.46
C ALA A 223 -11.02 2.06 -15.59
N GLN A 224 -11.05 1.90 -14.26
CA GLN A 224 -11.74 2.83 -13.36
C GLN A 224 -11.13 4.24 -13.38
N GLY A 225 -11.95 5.26 -13.38
CA GLY A 225 -11.57 6.65 -13.13
C GLY A 225 -11.13 7.44 -14.37
N GLU A 226 -11.13 6.87 -15.56
CA GLU A 226 -10.94 7.61 -16.81
C GLU A 226 -12.28 7.69 -17.58
N GLN A 227 -12.69 8.88 -17.97
CA GLN A 227 -13.97 9.09 -18.67
C GLN A 227 -14.05 8.38 -20.05
N ASP A 228 -12.89 7.99 -20.61
CA ASP A 228 -12.76 7.38 -21.95
C ASP A 228 -12.08 6.01 -21.96
N SER A 229 -11.75 5.42 -20.79
CA SER A 229 -11.05 4.13 -20.77
C SER A 229 -12.04 2.99 -20.96
N SER A 230 -12.09 2.46 -22.17
CA SER A 230 -12.73 1.16 -22.40
C SER A 230 -11.91 0.06 -21.73
N HIS A 231 -12.56 -1.00 -21.25
CA HIS A 231 -11.90 -2.21 -20.77
C HIS A 231 -10.91 -2.78 -21.80
N GLU A 232 -11.18 -2.56 -23.08
CA GLU A 232 -10.29 -2.92 -24.18
C GLU A 232 -8.97 -2.15 -24.14
N LYS A 233 -8.98 -0.83 -23.89
CA LYS A 233 -7.74 -0.03 -23.75
C LYS A 233 -6.91 -0.48 -22.58
N ALA A 234 -7.55 -0.72 -21.42
CA ALA A 234 -6.88 -1.23 -20.23
C ALA A 234 -6.24 -2.61 -20.48
N PHE A 235 -6.98 -3.49 -21.12
CA PHE A 235 -6.50 -4.80 -21.52
C PHE A 235 -5.29 -4.71 -22.46
N GLN A 236 -5.37 -3.90 -23.53
CA GLN A 236 -4.29 -3.75 -24.51
C GLN A 236 -3.02 -3.18 -23.87
N GLU A 237 -3.16 -2.31 -22.89
CA GLU A 237 -2.02 -1.81 -22.17
C GLU A 237 -1.35 -2.89 -21.31
N ILE A 238 -2.13 -3.65 -20.52
CA ILE A 238 -1.59 -4.77 -19.74
C ILE A 238 -0.90 -5.77 -20.67
N ALA A 239 -1.55 -6.14 -21.78
CA ALA A 239 -1.01 -7.06 -22.77
C ALA A 239 0.30 -6.56 -23.40
N LYS A 240 0.41 -5.24 -23.64
CA LYS A 240 1.65 -4.61 -24.13
C LYS A 240 2.81 -4.76 -23.15
N TYR A 241 2.57 -4.54 -21.86
CA TYR A 241 3.62 -4.70 -20.83
C TYR A 241 3.96 -6.15 -20.60
N LEU A 242 2.98 -7.05 -20.61
CA LEU A 242 3.19 -8.49 -20.47
C LEU A 242 4.14 -9.01 -21.54
N ARG A 243 3.92 -8.66 -22.81
CA ARG A 243 4.79 -9.04 -23.93
C ARG A 243 6.20 -8.46 -23.86
N ARG A 244 6.36 -7.26 -23.28
CA ARG A 244 7.68 -6.64 -23.06
C ARG A 244 8.52 -7.34 -21.99
N LEU A 245 7.88 -8.09 -21.11
CA LEU A 245 8.54 -8.84 -20.04
C LEU A 245 9.02 -10.22 -20.48
N ASP A 246 9.22 -10.44 -21.77
CA ASP A 246 9.77 -11.67 -22.39
C ASP A 246 8.92 -12.91 -22.12
N ILE A 247 7.60 -12.76 -22.25
CA ILE A 247 6.66 -13.86 -22.22
C ILE A 247 6.33 -14.23 -23.66
N ASP A 248 6.44 -15.52 -24.02
CA ASP A 248 6.22 -16.08 -25.36
C ASP A 248 4.74 -16.01 -25.79
N ILE A 249 4.19 -14.79 -25.74
CA ILE A 249 2.85 -14.44 -26.17
C ILE A 249 2.95 -13.45 -27.34
N GLU A 250 2.55 -13.87 -28.52
CA GLU A 250 2.61 -13.05 -29.75
C GLU A 250 1.53 -11.96 -29.76
N SER A 251 0.33 -12.33 -29.35
CA SER A 251 -0.80 -11.40 -29.25
C SER A 251 -1.83 -11.88 -28.24
N MET A 252 -2.72 -11.00 -27.84
CA MET A 252 -3.82 -11.29 -26.93
C MET A 252 -5.13 -10.66 -27.45
N GLU A 253 -6.24 -11.30 -27.17
CA GLU A 253 -7.57 -10.85 -27.54
C GLU A 253 -8.50 -10.87 -26.32
N LEU A 254 -9.27 -9.79 -26.14
CA LEU A 254 -10.32 -9.69 -25.13
C LEU A 254 -11.68 -9.82 -25.78
N LYS A 255 -12.48 -10.78 -25.33
CA LYS A 255 -13.91 -10.88 -25.65
C LYS A 255 -14.74 -10.54 -24.44
N THR A 256 -15.62 -9.59 -24.58
CA THR A 256 -16.55 -9.18 -23.53
C THR A 256 -17.96 -9.63 -23.89
N SER A 257 -18.67 -10.23 -22.94
CA SER A 257 -20.08 -10.56 -23.07
C SER A 257 -20.84 -10.07 -21.83
N LYS A 258 -22.09 -9.64 -22.05
CA LYS A 258 -23.00 -9.33 -20.94
C LYS A 258 -23.81 -10.58 -20.60
N VAL A 259 -23.70 -10.99 -19.34
CA VAL A 259 -24.46 -12.13 -18.82
C VAL A 259 -25.48 -11.62 -17.83
N GLN A 260 -26.76 -11.95 -18.08
CA GLN A 260 -27.82 -11.63 -17.16
C GLN A 260 -27.63 -12.40 -15.85
N THR A 261 -27.60 -11.70 -14.75
CA THR A 261 -27.49 -12.29 -13.41
C THR A 261 -28.87 -12.34 -12.77
N PHE A 262 -29.11 -13.43 -12.03
CA PHE A 262 -30.38 -13.66 -11.33
C PHE A 262 -30.08 -13.83 -9.84
N LEU A 263 -30.96 -13.30 -9.01
CA LEU A 263 -30.95 -13.56 -7.56
C LEU A 263 -31.31 -15.02 -7.27
N ALA A 264 -31.01 -15.49 -6.07
CA ALA A 264 -31.41 -16.83 -5.62
C ALA A 264 -32.92 -17.04 -5.63
N SER A 265 -33.71 -15.96 -5.67
CA SER A 265 -35.18 -15.96 -5.85
C SER A 265 -35.63 -16.26 -7.29
N GLY A 266 -34.72 -16.26 -8.28
CA GLY A 266 -35.01 -16.37 -9.68
C GLY A 266 -35.39 -15.06 -10.37
N GLU A 267 -35.39 -13.95 -9.68
CA GLU A 267 -35.58 -12.60 -10.24
C GLU A 267 -34.26 -12.05 -10.79
N GLU A 268 -34.38 -11.15 -11.80
CA GLU A 268 -33.20 -10.47 -12.34
C GLU A 268 -32.50 -9.64 -11.27
N ASP A 269 -31.15 -9.71 -11.23
CA ASP A 269 -30.38 -8.91 -10.31
C ASP A 269 -30.54 -7.41 -10.63
N PRO A 270 -31.00 -6.58 -9.68
CA PRO A 270 -31.21 -5.15 -9.90
C PRO A 270 -29.94 -4.37 -10.24
N ARG A 271 -28.74 -4.96 -10.04
CA ARG A 271 -27.46 -4.40 -10.47
C ARG A 271 -27.26 -4.48 -11.99
N GLY A 272 -28.10 -5.22 -12.69
CA GLY A 272 -28.05 -5.42 -14.12
C GLY A 272 -27.06 -6.51 -14.55
N PRO A 273 -26.87 -6.68 -15.89
CA PRO A 273 -26.01 -7.74 -16.42
C PRO A 273 -24.54 -7.51 -16.04
N GLU A 274 -23.87 -8.57 -15.63
CA GLU A 274 -22.43 -8.58 -15.36
C GLU A 274 -21.61 -8.73 -16.65
N LEU A 275 -20.47 -8.01 -16.71
CA LEU A 275 -19.50 -8.17 -17.80
C LEU A 275 -18.64 -9.41 -17.53
N MET A 276 -18.74 -10.38 -18.43
CA MET A 276 -17.81 -11.51 -18.45
C MET A 276 -16.69 -11.26 -19.46
N TYR A 277 -15.49 -11.57 -19.04
CA TYR A 277 -14.27 -11.45 -19.83
C TYR A 277 -13.76 -12.83 -20.22
N ARG A 278 -13.48 -13.02 -21.50
CA ARG A 278 -12.76 -14.16 -22.02
C ARG A 278 -11.50 -13.63 -22.72
N ILE A 279 -10.34 -14.10 -22.29
CA ILE A 279 -9.05 -13.70 -22.83
C ILE A 279 -8.47 -14.90 -23.54
N ASN A 280 -8.03 -14.69 -24.78
CA ASN A 280 -7.24 -15.63 -25.54
C ASN A 280 -5.82 -15.08 -25.68
N SER A 281 -4.81 -15.91 -25.43
CA SER A 281 -3.41 -15.68 -25.77
C SER A 281 -3.05 -16.48 -27.02
N TYR A 282 -2.20 -15.90 -27.86
CA TYR A 282 -1.78 -16.53 -29.12
C TYR A 282 -0.28 -16.79 -29.08
N HIS A 283 0.09 -18.03 -29.38
CA HIS A 283 1.46 -18.53 -29.43
C HIS A 283 1.80 -19.03 -30.81
N LYS A 284 3.09 -19.02 -31.18
CA LYS A 284 3.55 -19.65 -32.40
C LYS A 284 3.64 -21.17 -32.25
N ASP A 285 3.07 -21.90 -33.17
CA ASP A 285 3.29 -23.33 -33.30
C ASP A 285 4.68 -23.63 -33.93
N LYS A 286 5.05 -24.89 -34.00
CA LYS A 286 6.33 -25.35 -34.63
C LYS A 286 6.50 -24.93 -36.08
N ASN A 287 5.44 -24.54 -36.79
CA ASN A 287 5.43 -24.13 -38.18
C ASN A 287 5.33 -22.60 -38.34
N GLY A 288 5.26 -21.84 -37.23
CA GLY A 288 5.09 -20.39 -37.21
C GLY A 288 3.62 -19.94 -37.30
N GLY A 289 2.66 -20.86 -37.27
CA GLY A 289 1.24 -20.56 -37.20
C GLY A 289 0.82 -20.08 -35.81
N LEU A 290 -0.21 -19.22 -35.73
CA LEU A 290 -0.73 -18.76 -34.45
C LEU A 290 -1.79 -19.74 -33.91
N VAL A 291 -1.60 -20.18 -32.69
CA VAL A 291 -2.53 -21.03 -31.94
C VAL A 291 -3.08 -20.23 -30.75
N ALA A 292 -4.40 -20.19 -30.64
CA ALA A 292 -5.07 -19.56 -29.53
C ALA A 292 -5.17 -20.53 -28.33
N LEU A 293 -4.78 -20.07 -27.16
CA LEU A 293 -4.99 -20.71 -25.86
C LEU A 293 -5.95 -19.86 -25.05
N ASP A 294 -6.82 -20.48 -24.26
CA ASP A 294 -7.56 -19.75 -23.23
C ASP A 294 -6.59 -19.28 -22.17
N PHE A 295 -6.70 -18.04 -21.71
CA PHE A 295 -5.76 -17.45 -20.75
C PHE A 295 -5.64 -18.23 -19.42
N HIS A 296 -6.66 -19.01 -19.08
CA HIS A 296 -6.60 -19.95 -17.94
C HIS A 296 -5.64 -21.12 -18.15
N GLU A 297 -5.26 -21.41 -19.38
CA GLU A 297 -4.26 -22.45 -19.73
C GLU A 297 -2.83 -21.91 -19.61
N GLU A 298 -2.66 -20.59 -19.50
CA GLU A 298 -1.35 -19.97 -19.24
C GLU A 298 -0.77 -20.39 -17.90
N SER A 299 0.55 -20.24 -17.77
CA SER A 299 1.22 -20.50 -16.51
C SER A 299 0.64 -19.66 -15.37
N ARG A 300 0.64 -20.18 -14.15
CA ARG A 300 0.19 -19.41 -12.99
C ARG A 300 0.97 -18.10 -12.82
N GLY A 301 2.28 -18.10 -13.14
CA GLY A 301 3.11 -16.91 -13.12
C GLY A 301 2.63 -15.82 -14.10
N THR A 302 2.28 -16.23 -15.33
CA THR A 302 1.73 -15.33 -16.37
C THR A 302 0.40 -14.71 -15.93
N GLN A 303 -0.49 -15.54 -15.36
CA GLN A 303 -1.79 -15.07 -14.88
C GLN A 303 -1.65 -14.07 -13.73
N VAL A 304 -0.77 -14.35 -12.75
CA VAL A 304 -0.47 -13.45 -11.63
C VAL A 304 0.17 -12.15 -12.12
N LEU A 305 1.11 -12.24 -13.06
CA LEU A 305 1.77 -11.07 -13.62
C LEU A 305 0.78 -10.15 -14.37
N PHE A 306 -0.15 -10.73 -15.13
CA PHE A 306 -1.21 -9.95 -15.79
C PHE A 306 -2.05 -9.18 -14.77
N GLY A 307 -2.51 -9.86 -13.72
CA GLY A 307 -3.29 -9.25 -12.64
C GLY A 307 -2.53 -8.14 -11.93
N LEU A 308 -1.26 -8.39 -11.62
CA LEU A 308 -0.39 -7.44 -10.95
C LEU A 308 -0.09 -6.21 -11.81
N LEU A 309 0.11 -6.39 -13.12
CA LEU A 309 0.31 -5.27 -14.05
C LEU A 309 -0.87 -4.31 -14.06
N GLY A 310 -2.11 -4.78 -14.02
CA GLY A 310 -3.28 -3.89 -13.93
C GLY A 310 -3.23 -2.97 -12.72
N VAL A 311 -2.85 -3.50 -11.55
CA VAL A 311 -2.72 -2.73 -10.31
C VAL A 311 -1.53 -1.77 -10.36
N VAL A 312 -0.39 -2.23 -10.84
CA VAL A 312 0.84 -1.44 -10.98
C VAL A 312 0.62 -0.26 -11.95
N LEU A 313 0.12 -0.53 -13.15
CA LEU A 313 -0.11 0.51 -14.16
C LEU A 313 -1.10 1.57 -13.68
N ARG A 314 -2.16 1.17 -12.98
CA ARG A 314 -3.05 2.14 -12.36
C ARG A 314 -2.32 3.03 -11.36
N LYS A 315 -1.49 2.46 -10.48
CA LYS A 315 -0.75 3.27 -9.51
C LYS A 315 0.27 4.20 -10.16
N LEU A 316 0.96 3.76 -11.18
CA LEU A 316 1.86 4.62 -11.95
C LEU A 316 1.12 5.81 -12.58
N ARG A 317 -0.13 5.62 -13.03
CA ARG A 317 -0.98 6.68 -13.61
C ARG A 317 -1.57 7.63 -12.56
N THR A 318 -1.99 7.11 -11.42
CA THR A 318 -2.73 7.90 -10.40
C THR A 318 -1.85 8.42 -9.27
N GLY A 319 -0.64 7.87 -9.11
CA GLY A 319 0.17 8.10 -7.92
C GLY A 319 -0.34 7.33 -6.71
N GLY A 320 0.16 7.68 -5.53
CA GLY A 320 -0.19 7.03 -4.27
C GLY A 320 0.75 5.89 -3.91
N VAL A 321 0.30 4.98 -3.05
CA VAL A 321 1.10 3.89 -2.48
C VAL A 321 0.49 2.54 -2.85
N LEU A 322 1.31 1.64 -3.37
CA LEU A 322 0.97 0.24 -3.58
C LEU A 322 1.74 -0.61 -2.56
N VAL A 323 1.03 -1.43 -1.83
CA VAL A 323 1.61 -2.34 -0.83
C VAL A 323 1.36 -3.78 -1.26
N ILE A 324 2.41 -4.57 -1.45
CA ILE A 324 2.32 -5.96 -1.91
C ILE A 324 3.06 -6.87 -0.95
N ASP A 325 2.35 -7.83 -0.37
CA ASP A 325 2.98 -8.87 0.44
C ASP A 325 3.41 -10.07 -0.43
N GLU A 326 4.60 -10.62 -0.16
CA GLU A 326 5.16 -11.79 -0.85
C GLU A 326 5.08 -11.68 -2.40
N ILE A 327 5.51 -10.54 -2.95
CA ILE A 327 5.42 -10.24 -4.40
C ILE A 327 6.10 -11.30 -5.28
N ASP A 328 7.09 -11.99 -4.73
CA ASP A 328 7.91 -12.99 -5.42
C ASP A 328 7.36 -14.42 -5.34
N ARG A 329 6.19 -14.63 -4.70
CA ARG A 329 5.63 -15.98 -4.50
C ARG A 329 5.36 -16.75 -5.80
N SER A 330 5.05 -16.06 -6.90
CA SER A 330 4.71 -16.68 -8.18
C SER A 330 5.46 -16.06 -9.36
N LEU A 331 6.43 -15.16 -9.11
CA LEU A 331 7.15 -14.44 -10.15
C LEU A 331 8.61 -14.91 -10.23
N HIS A 332 9.11 -15.06 -11.45
CA HIS A 332 10.54 -15.23 -11.67
C HIS A 332 11.31 -13.99 -11.21
N SER A 333 12.51 -14.16 -10.67
CA SER A 333 13.35 -13.09 -10.12
C SER A 333 13.52 -11.89 -11.05
N LEU A 334 13.76 -12.12 -12.33
CA LEU A 334 13.96 -11.06 -13.33
C LEU A 334 12.67 -10.26 -13.58
N LEU A 335 11.51 -10.92 -13.54
CA LEU A 335 10.21 -10.25 -13.66
C LEU A 335 9.95 -9.35 -12.45
N LEU A 336 10.32 -9.80 -11.25
CA LEU A 336 10.27 -8.98 -10.05
C LEU A 336 11.12 -7.72 -10.17
N VAL A 337 12.38 -7.87 -10.61
CA VAL A 337 13.28 -6.72 -10.83
C VAL A 337 12.70 -5.76 -11.87
N ALA A 338 12.20 -6.27 -13.00
CA ALA A 338 11.59 -5.46 -14.05
C ALA A 338 10.35 -4.71 -13.56
N LEU A 339 9.50 -5.34 -12.76
CA LEU A 339 8.30 -4.72 -12.20
C LEU A 339 8.65 -3.61 -11.19
N VAL A 340 9.62 -3.86 -10.30
CA VAL A 340 10.11 -2.85 -9.35
C VAL A 340 10.75 -1.67 -10.08
N SER A 341 11.44 -1.93 -11.20
CA SER A 341 12.07 -0.88 -11.99
C SER A 341 11.08 0.13 -12.58
N LEU A 342 9.82 -0.25 -12.79
CA LEU A 342 8.78 0.68 -13.23
C LEU A 342 8.57 1.83 -12.22
N PHE A 343 8.66 1.54 -10.91
CA PHE A 343 8.51 2.56 -9.86
C PHE A 343 9.75 3.43 -9.71
N THR A 344 10.94 2.91 -9.99
CA THR A 344 12.18 3.68 -9.93
C THR A 344 12.50 4.40 -11.24
N SER A 345 11.80 4.09 -12.33
CA SER A 345 12.01 4.72 -13.63
C SER A 345 11.36 6.10 -13.74
N LYS A 346 12.12 7.08 -14.21
CA LYS A 346 11.61 8.43 -14.51
C LYS A 346 10.63 8.45 -15.67
N GLU A 347 10.76 7.51 -16.61
CA GLU A 347 9.88 7.37 -17.77
C GLU A 347 8.48 6.87 -17.38
N TYR A 348 8.42 5.91 -16.46
CA TYR A 348 7.15 5.23 -16.15
C TYR A 348 6.43 5.77 -14.90
N ASN A 349 7.16 6.39 -13.98
CA ASN A 349 6.62 6.86 -12.70
C ASN A 349 6.53 8.38 -12.59
N GLU A 350 5.93 9.04 -13.55
CA GLU A 350 5.79 10.51 -13.57
C GLU A 350 4.92 11.05 -12.44
N LYS A 351 3.95 10.27 -11.94
CA LYS A 351 3.03 10.67 -10.87
C LYS A 351 3.56 10.40 -9.46
N GLY A 352 4.79 9.89 -9.36
CA GLY A 352 5.42 9.64 -8.06
C GLY A 352 4.71 8.55 -7.24
N ALA A 353 4.29 7.46 -7.88
CA ALA A 353 3.79 6.30 -7.17
C ALA A 353 4.88 5.68 -6.29
N GLN A 354 4.50 5.16 -5.14
CA GLN A 354 5.39 4.45 -4.21
C GLN A 354 5.00 2.98 -4.12
N LEU A 355 6.00 2.10 -4.06
CA LEU A 355 5.83 0.66 -3.87
C LEU A 355 6.46 0.23 -2.54
N ILE A 356 5.66 -0.37 -1.66
CA ILE A 356 6.13 -1.09 -0.50
C ILE A 356 5.90 -2.57 -0.78
N LEU A 357 6.94 -3.37 -0.72
CA LEU A 357 6.83 -4.80 -0.99
C LEU A 357 7.54 -5.63 0.07
N THR A 358 7.03 -6.82 0.34
CA THR A 358 7.80 -7.84 1.04
C THR A 358 8.26 -8.91 0.04
N ALA A 359 9.48 -9.42 0.22
CA ALA A 359 10.06 -10.44 -0.64
C ALA A 359 10.98 -11.39 0.14
N HIS A 360 11.13 -12.59 -0.41
CA HIS A 360 12.14 -13.57 0.00
C HIS A 360 13.28 -13.66 -1.02
N ASN A 361 12.98 -13.34 -2.28
CA ASN A 361 13.93 -13.36 -3.37
C ASN A 361 14.96 -12.24 -3.20
N THR A 362 16.23 -12.62 -3.15
CA THR A 362 17.35 -11.70 -2.88
C THR A 362 17.92 -11.02 -4.13
N GLU A 363 17.37 -11.25 -5.32
CA GLU A 363 17.85 -10.63 -6.56
C GLU A 363 17.73 -9.11 -6.55
N LEU A 364 16.70 -8.55 -5.88
CA LEU A 364 16.60 -7.09 -5.73
C LEU A 364 17.75 -6.48 -4.95
N LEU A 365 18.42 -7.24 -4.06
CA LEU A 365 19.60 -6.78 -3.31
C LEU A 365 20.84 -6.65 -4.19
N GLU A 366 20.87 -7.32 -5.34
CA GLU A 366 21.91 -7.20 -6.37
C GLU A 366 21.50 -6.28 -7.52
N SER A 367 20.21 -5.92 -7.58
CA SER A 367 19.71 -5.10 -8.68
C SER A 367 20.34 -3.71 -8.67
N THR A 368 20.55 -3.17 -9.86
CA THR A 368 21.05 -1.80 -10.03
C THR A 368 19.98 -0.74 -9.75
N ASN A 369 18.76 -1.15 -9.42
CA ASN A 369 17.59 -0.28 -9.34
C ASN A 369 17.27 0.23 -7.93
N LEU A 370 17.82 -0.39 -6.88
CA LEU A 370 17.55 -0.02 -5.49
C LEU A 370 18.80 0.48 -4.75
N ARG A 371 18.63 1.54 -4.00
CA ARG A 371 19.64 2.06 -3.07
C ARG A 371 19.43 1.46 -1.68
N THR A 372 20.44 1.52 -0.82
CA THR A 372 20.37 0.99 0.55
C THR A 372 19.25 1.61 1.40
N SER A 373 18.85 2.85 1.11
CA SER A 373 17.71 3.50 1.77
C SER A 373 16.34 2.95 1.30
N GLN A 374 16.31 2.20 0.21
CA GLN A 374 15.10 1.59 -0.37
C GLN A 374 14.93 0.13 0.03
N VAL A 375 15.79 -0.37 0.88
CA VAL A 375 15.75 -1.75 1.40
C VAL A 375 15.67 -1.70 2.92
N ALA A 376 14.74 -2.46 3.50
CA ALA A 376 14.59 -2.62 4.93
C ALA A 376 14.68 -4.09 5.35
N ILE A 377 15.25 -4.32 6.52
CA ILE A 377 15.33 -5.64 7.14
C ILE A 377 14.40 -5.69 8.34
N VAL A 378 13.60 -6.73 8.39
CA VAL A 378 12.72 -7.04 9.51
C VAL A 378 13.37 -8.09 10.38
N THR A 379 13.50 -7.77 11.66
CA THR A 379 13.98 -8.68 12.70
C THR A 379 12.91 -8.81 13.79
N LYS A 380 12.96 -9.90 14.53
CA LYS A 380 12.04 -10.15 15.65
C LYS A 380 12.78 -10.63 16.86
N THR A 381 12.59 -9.98 17.99
CA THR A 381 13.10 -10.40 19.30
C THR A 381 11.96 -10.58 20.28
N SER A 382 12.17 -11.36 21.33
CA SER A 382 11.17 -11.54 22.39
C SER A 382 10.85 -10.27 23.15
N GLN A 383 11.84 -9.36 23.29
CA GLN A 383 11.71 -8.12 24.06
C GLN A 383 11.11 -6.97 23.23
N GLN A 384 11.53 -6.83 21.97
CA GLN A 384 11.17 -5.68 21.13
C GLN A 384 10.12 -6.02 20.09
N GLY A 385 9.72 -7.29 19.97
CA GLY A 385 8.81 -7.73 18.91
C GLY A 385 9.43 -7.58 17.53
N THR A 386 8.60 -7.26 16.55
CA THR A 386 9.00 -7.02 15.16
C THR A 386 9.56 -5.60 15.01
N LEU A 387 10.78 -5.48 14.50
CA LEU A 387 11.47 -4.23 14.20
C LEU A 387 11.78 -4.14 12.71
N VAL A 388 11.67 -2.92 12.16
CA VAL A 388 12.05 -2.57 10.79
C VAL A 388 13.25 -1.64 10.84
N ARG A 389 14.31 -1.95 10.08
CA ARG A 389 15.49 -1.11 9.96
C ARG A 389 15.96 -1.06 8.53
N ARG A 390 16.14 0.14 7.97
CA ARG A 390 16.65 0.27 6.58
C ARG A 390 18.12 -0.09 6.52
N LEU A 391 18.57 -0.60 5.38
CA LEU A 391 20.00 -0.93 5.21
C LEU A 391 20.91 0.28 5.41
N CYS A 392 20.50 1.47 4.99
CA CYS A 392 21.29 2.69 5.17
C CYS A 392 21.50 3.09 6.65
N ASP A 393 20.67 2.55 7.56
CA ASP A 393 20.72 2.83 9.00
C ASP A 393 21.61 1.84 9.78
N PHE A 394 22.24 0.86 9.08
CA PHE A 394 23.21 -0.06 9.67
C PHE A 394 24.63 0.51 9.60
N ASP A 395 25.39 0.33 10.67
CA ASP A 395 26.80 0.71 10.72
C ASP A 395 27.62 -0.08 9.69
N GLY A 396 28.58 0.58 9.04
CA GLY A 396 29.48 -0.06 8.08
C GLY A 396 28.89 -0.39 6.70
N VAL A 397 27.60 -0.17 6.47
CA VAL A 397 26.95 -0.45 5.17
C VAL A 397 27.65 0.22 3.99
N ARG A 398 28.23 1.39 4.17
CA ARG A 398 28.97 2.10 3.10
C ARG A 398 30.16 1.30 2.56
N ASN A 399 30.72 0.38 3.32
CA ASN A 399 31.84 -0.48 2.95
C ASN A 399 31.43 -1.80 2.32
N VAL A 400 30.14 -2.15 2.35
CA VAL A 400 29.61 -3.39 1.79
C VAL A 400 29.65 -3.32 0.26
N GLN A 401 30.31 -4.29 -0.38
CA GLN A 401 30.38 -4.38 -1.84
C GLN A 401 29.24 -5.19 -2.44
N ASN A 402 28.78 -6.23 -1.75
CA ASN A 402 27.72 -7.12 -2.18
C ASN A 402 26.68 -7.29 -1.05
N PHE A 403 25.57 -6.57 -1.16
CA PHE A 403 24.51 -6.58 -0.14
C PHE A 403 23.81 -7.93 -0.04
N ARG A 404 23.59 -8.64 -1.13
CA ARG A 404 23.00 -9.98 -1.13
C ARG A 404 23.86 -10.95 -0.35
N LYS A 405 25.14 -11.03 -0.69
CA LYS A 405 26.11 -11.89 0.01
C LYS A 405 26.13 -11.59 1.50
N THR A 406 26.30 -10.31 1.87
CA THR A 406 26.38 -9.84 3.24
C THR A 406 25.09 -10.11 4.01
N TYR A 407 23.93 -9.97 3.37
CA TYR A 407 22.63 -10.36 3.94
C TYR A 407 22.59 -11.87 4.19
N LEU A 408 22.94 -12.70 3.22
CA LEU A 408 22.95 -14.16 3.34
C LEU A 408 23.96 -14.69 4.36
N GLU A 409 25.02 -13.95 4.65
CA GLU A 409 25.97 -14.22 5.73
C GLU A 409 25.45 -13.80 7.12
N GLY A 410 24.27 -13.16 7.21
CA GLY A 410 23.61 -12.79 8.47
C GLY A 410 24.06 -11.48 9.09
N ALA A 411 24.89 -10.69 8.40
CA ALA A 411 25.47 -9.45 8.96
C ALA A 411 24.41 -8.38 9.31
N PHE A 412 23.23 -8.41 8.67
CA PHE A 412 22.12 -7.49 8.94
C PHE A 412 21.05 -8.10 9.85
N SER A 413 21.28 -9.29 10.43
CA SER A 413 20.23 -10.08 11.07
C SER A 413 19.10 -10.46 10.09
N GLY A 414 17.99 -11.01 10.56
CA GLY A 414 16.84 -11.28 9.69
C GLY A 414 16.94 -12.51 8.78
N ILE A 415 17.99 -13.34 8.94
CA ILE A 415 18.11 -14.64 8.27
C ILE A 415 17.82 -15.76 9.28
N PRO A 416 17.07 -16.80 8.88
CA PRO A 416 16.95 -17.99 9.69
C PRO A 416 18.27 -18.74 9.70
N PHE A 417 18.77 -19.09 10.88
CA PHE A 417 19.83 -20.09 11.04
C PHE A 417 19.18 -21.41 11.47
N PRO A 418 18.86 -22.30 10.53
CA PRO A 418 18.30 -23.60 10.90
C PRO A 418 19.40 -24.39 11.66
N ILE A 419 19.10 -24.76 12.90
CA ILE A 419 19.87 -25.73 13.66
C ILE A 419 19.29 -27.08 13.25
N ILE A 420 20.05 -27.83 12.46
CA ILE A 420 19.68 -29.21 12.04
C ILE A 420 20.33 -30.17 13.04
#